data_cca9b5454ca88357c28cd8104ebcd226
#
_entry.id   cca9b5454ca88357c28cd8104ebcd226
#
_cell.length_a   1.000
_cell.length_b   1.000
_cell.length_c   1.000
_cell.angle_alpha   90.00
_cell.angle_beta   90.00
_cell.angle_gamma   90.00
#
_symmetry.space_group_name_H-M   'P 1'
#
loop_
_entity.id
_entity.type
_entity.pdbx_description
1 polymer ?
#
loop_
_entity_poly.entity_id
_entity_poly.type
_entity_poly.pdbx_seq_one_letter_code
_entity_poly.pdbx_strand_id
1 'polypeptide(L)'
;PTRLVIGDRNTFREFVTVNTGTVQDGGVTRVGDDNWVMAYVHIAHDVQLGSHCVLANNATLAGHVHVGDWATIGGLSGVHQFVKIGAHAMIGFQAHVAQDVPPFITADGHPLAARAVNLTGLKRRDFSAERQAAVRQMHKLLYRSGLPLADATAQIAALVDGAADGVAGDVQTMLQFLAGATRGIVR
;
A
#
# COMPACT_ATOMS: atom_id res chain seq x y z
N PRO A 1 26.61 -6.82 8.26
CA PRO A 1 25.68 -6.81 9.40
C PRO A 1 24.30 -6.39 8.96
N THR A 2 23.30 -7.15 9.37
CA THR A 2 21.88 -6.86 9.11
C THR A 2 21.30 -5.97 10.21
N ARG A 3 20.25 -5.23 9.90
CA ARG A 3 19.64 -4.27 10.84
C ARG A 3 18.12 -4.33 10.81
N LEU A 4 17.52 -3.91 11.91
CA LEU A 4 16.13 -3.50 12.03
C LEU A 4 16.15 -2.02 12.45
N VAL A 5 15.47 -1.18 11.67
CA VAL A 5 15.32 0.26 11.95
C VAL A 5 13.84 0.54 12.17
N ILE A 6 13.49 1.03 13.34
CA ILE A 6 12.12 1.39 13.71
C ILE A 6 12.10 2.88 14.01
N GLY A 7 11.19 3.59 13.38
CA GLY A 7 10.95 5.02 13.61
C GLY A 7 10.23 5.30 14.93
N ASP A 8 9.69 6.50 15.02
CA ASP A 8 9.12 7.04 16.26
C ASP A 8 7.60 6.80 16.38
N ARG A 9 7.07 6.88 17.60
CA ARG A 9 5.64 6.88 17.95
C ARG A 9 4.87 5.66 17.44
N ASN A 10 5.55 4.55 17.17
CA ASN A 10 4.93 3.29 16.80
C ASN A 10 4.29 2.62 18.03
N THR A 11 3.12 2.04 17.83
CA THR A 11 2.45 1.19 18.83
C THR A 11 2.54 -0.26 18.39
N PHE A 12 3.26 -1.09 19.15
CA PHE A 12 3.30 -2.53 18.96
C PHE A 12 2.51 -3.20 20.08
N ARG A 13 1.57 -4.04 19.70
CA ARG A 13 0.78 -4.83 20.64
C ARG A 13 1.48 -6.15 20.95
N GLU A 14 0.86 -6.94 21.77
CA GLU A 14 1.39 -8.21 22.30
C GLU A 14 1.67 -9.24 21.19
N PHE A 15 2.73 -10.00 21.37
CA PHE A 15 3.17 -11.09 20.50
C PHE A 15 3.48 -10.69 19.04
N VAL A 16 3.77 -9.42 18.78
CA VAL A 16 4.28 -8.98 17.49
C VAL A 16 5.70 -9.48 17.31
N THR A 17 6.02 -9.95 16.10
CA THR A 17 7.38 -10.33 15.71
C THR A 17 7.86 -9.48 14.54
N VAL A 18 9.11 -8.97 14.64
CA VAL A 18 9.76 -8.19 13.59
C VAL A 18 11.18 -8.72 13.38
N ASN A 19 11.50 -9.13 12.17
CA ASN A 19 12.83 -9.67 11.83
C ASN A 19 13.76 -8.57 11.30
N THR A 20 15.06 -8.77 11.46
CA THR A 20 16.09 -7.94 10.81
C THR A 20 16.14 -8.23 9.31
N GLY A 21 16.80 -7.38 8.53
CA GLY A 21 17.11 -7.67 7.14
C GLY A 21 18.05 -8.86 6.95
N THR A 22 18.27 -9.28 5.71
CA THR A 22 19.14 -10.40 5.34
C THR A 22 20.31 -9.93 4.49
N VAL A 23 21.43 -10.68 4.54
CA VAL A 23 22.65 -10.36 3.78
C VAL A 23 22.48 -10.54 2.27
N GLN A 24 21.44 -11.25 1.86
CA GLN A 24 21.14 -11.52 0.46
C GLN A 24 20.47 -10.34 -0.26
N ASP A 25 20.01 -9.35 0.49
CA ASP A 25 19.39 -8.13 -0.05
C ASP A 25 19.92 -6.89 0.69
N GLY A 26 19.14 -5.82 0.79
CA GLY A 26 19.56 -4.57 1.42
C GLY A 26 19.97 -4.64 2.90
N GLY A 27 19.78 -5.76 3.55
CA GLY A 27 20.23 -6.01 4.93
C GLY A 27 19.44 -5.24 5.99
N VAL A 28 18.33 -4.57 5.63
CA VAL A 28 17.61 -3.69 6.53
C VAL A 28 16.11 -3.86 6.42
N THR A 29 15.47 -4.29 7.50
CA THR A 29 14.03 -4.13 7.70
C THR A 29 13.76 -2.73 8.25
N ARG A 30 12.80 -2.01 7.68
CA ARG A 30 12.41 -0.67 8.13
C ARG A 30 10.95 -0.62 8.51
N VAL A 31 10.67 0.08 9.60
CA VAL A 31 9.33 0.48 10.05
C VAL A 31 9.37 2.00 10.22
N GLY A 32 8.50 2.71 9.51
CA GLY A 32 8.38 4.17 9.61
C GLY A 32 7.82 4.63 10.96
N ASP A 33 7.17 5.77 10.97
CA ASP A 33 6.64 6.43 12.16
C ASP A 33 5.13 6.22 12.31
N ASP A 34 4.61 6.42 13.54
CA ASP A 34 3.18 6.50 13.83
C ASP A 34 2.35 5.27 13.40
N ASN A 35 2.96 4.09 13.32
CA ASN A 35 2.27 2.87 12.94
C ASN A 35 1.54 2.24 14.11
N TRP A 36 0.38 1.65 13.84
CA TRP A 36 -0.35 0.81 14.78
C TRP A 36 -0.28 -0.65 14.36
N VAL A 37 0.55 -1.41 15.05
CA VAL A 37 0.80 -2.83 14.80
C VAL A 37 0.11 -3.65 15.89
N MET A 38 -1.01 -4.28 15.53
CA MET A 38 -1.86 -4.99 16.47
C MET A 38 -1.28 -6.38 16.82
N ALA A 39 -1.95 -7.06 17.75
CA ALA A 39 -1.47 -8.32 18.30
C ALA A 39 -1.24 -9.40 17.24
N TYR A 40 -0.18 -10.20 17.47
CA TYR A 40 0.22 -11.33 16.62
C TYR A 40 0.60 -10.96 15.18
N VAL A 41 0.84 -9.71 14.86
CA VAL A 41 1.35 -9.31 13.54
C VAL A 41 2.77 -9.84 13.37
N HIS A 42 3.09 -10.31 12.16
CA HIS A 42 4.43 -10.68 11.76
C HIS A 42 4.96 -9.77 10.66
N ILE A 43 6.13 -9.17 10.86
CA ILE A 43 6.89 -8.40 9.88
C ILE A 43 8.19 -9.14 9.61
N ALA A 44 8.30 -9.78 8.44
CA ALA A 44 9.46 -10.56 8.07
C ALA A 44 10.67 -9.68 7.69
N HIS A 45 11.76 -10.36 7.34
CA HIS A 45 13.02 -9.74 6.96
C HIS A 45 12.88 -8.84 5.70
N ASP A 46 13.65 -7.77 5.64
CA ASP A 46 13.75 -6.84 4.51
C ASP A 46 12.44 -6.12 4.13
N VAL A 47 11.41 -6.21 4.99
CA VAL A 47 10.17 -5.45 4.81
C VAL A 47 10.46 -3.95 4.93
N GLN A 48 9.84 -3.15 4.06
CA GLN A 48 9.84 -1.70 4.11
C GLN A 48 8.41 -1.22 4.39
N LEU A 49 8.12 -0.96 5.66
CA LEU A 49 6.84 -0.43 6.12
C LEU A 49 6.94 1.09 6.26
N GLY A 50 6.06 1.81 5.58
CA GLY A 50 5.94 3.26 5.68
C GLY A 50 5.42 3.74 7.03
N SER A 51 4.90 4.95 7.04
CA SER A 51 4.39 5.62 8.25
C SER A 51 2.86 5.63 8.28
N HIS A 52 2.29 5.81 9.48
CA HIS A 52 0.84 5.89 9.73
C HIS A 52 0.05 4.65 9.26
N CYS A 53 0.70 3.51 9.12
CA CYS A 53 0.06 2.26 8.72
C CYS A 53 -0.68 1.61 9.90
N VAL A 54 -1.72 0.85 9.56
CA VAL A 54 -2.44 0.00 10.51
C VAL A 54 -2.32 -1.45 10.04
N LEU A 55 -1.71 -2.29 10.85
CA LEU A 55 -1.67 -3.74 10.65
C LEU A 55 -2.56 -4.38 11.69
N ALA A 56 -3.70 -4.92 11.25
CA ALA A 56 -4.68 -5.54 12.15
C ALA A 56 -4.20 -6.93 12.63
N ASN A 57 -4.86 -7.46 13.66
CA ASN A 57 -4.46 -8.70 14.31
C ASN A 57 -4.13 -9.83 13.34
N ASN A 58 -3.02 -10.51 13.58
CA ASN A 58 -2.54 -11.64 12.77
C ASN A 58 -2.22 -11.30 11.30
N ALA A 59 -2.11 -10.04 10.92
CA ALA A 59 -1.60 -9.69 9.58
C ALA A 59 -0.13 -10.13 9.46
N THR A 60 0.22 -10.73 8.33
CA THR A 60 1.55 -11.28 8.08
C THR A 60 2.14 -10.68 6.81
N LEU A 61 3.27 -10.00 6.94
CA LEU A 61 4.06 -9.50 5.83
C LEU A 61 5.26 -10.43 5.63
N ALA A 62 5.31 -11.11 4.49
CA ALA A 62 6.47 -11.93 4.13
C ALA A 62 7.68 -11.08 3.75
N GLY A 63 8.84 -11.70 3.51
CA GLY A 63 10.07 -10.98 3.22
C GLY A 63 9.98 -10.05 2.00
N HIS A 64 10.70 -8.94 2.06
CA HIS A 64 10.81 -7.94 0.97
C HIS A 64 9.48 -7.25 0.58
N VAL A 65 8.45 -7.33 1.41
CA VAL A 65 7.19 -6.61 1.19
C VAL A 65 7.42 -5.11 1.41
N HIS A 66 6.86 -4.30 0.51
CA HIS A 66 6.84 -2.84 0.65
C HIS A 66 5.42 -2.37 0.93
N VAL A 67 5.24 -1.57 1.96
CA VAL A 67 3.95 -0.98 2.32
C VAL A 67 4.10 0.53 2.37
N GLY A 68 3.34 1.23 1.54
CA GLY A 68 3.33 2.69 1.51
C GLY A 68 2.59 3.30 2.69
N ASP A 69 2.81 4.59 2.90
CA ASP A 69 2.23 5.33 4.02
C ASP A 69 0.70 5.24 4.06
N TRP A 70 0.14 5.25 5.26
CA TRP A 70 -1.29 5.25 5.48
C TRP A 70 -2.02 3.99 4.98
N ALA A 71 -1.31 2.95 4.61
CA ALA A 71 -1.95 1.69 4.24
C ALA A 71 -2.57 1.00 5.46
N THR A 72 -3.66 0.28 5.24
CA THR A 72 -4.30 -0.55 6.25
C THR A 72 -4.32 -1.99 5.78
N ILE A 73 -3.80 -2.90 6.58
CA ILE A 73 -3.81 -4.34 6.33
C ILE A 73 -4.82 -5.00 7.25
N GLY A 74 -5.87 -5.56 6.68
CA GLY A 74 -6.92 -6.26 7.42
C GLY A 74 -6.42 -7.48 8.18
N GLY A 75 -7.10 -7.81 9.25
CA GLY A 75 -6.72 -8.94 10.11
C GLY A 75 -6.70 -10.28 9.37
N LEU A 76 -5.84 -11.20 9.84
CA LEU A 76 -5.65 -12.53 9.25
C LEU A 76 -5.23 -12.52 7.76
N SER A 77 -4.77 -11.38 7.25
CA SER A 77 -4.29 -11.26 5.87
C SER A 77 -2.83 -11.65 5.75
N GLY A 78 -2.49 -12.37 4.68
CA GLY A 78 -1.12 -12.74 4.34
C GLY A 78 -0.66 -12.03 3.07
N VAL A 79 0.47 -11.33 3.14
CA VAL A 79 1.08 -10.65 2.00
C VAL A 79 2.29 -11.44 1.52
N HIS A 80 2.24 -11.88 0.27
CA HIS A 80 3.31 -12.67 -0.34
C HIS A 80 4.59 -11.84 -0.48
N GLN A 81 5.74 -12.52 -0.42
CA GLN A 81 7.06 -11.86 -0.56
C GLN A 81 7.17 -11.05 -1.85
N PHE A 82 7.89 -9.93 -1.77
CA PHE A 82 8.11 -8.96 -2.85
C PHE A 82 6.88 -8.17 -3.32
N VAL A 83 5.72 -8.40 -2.72
CA VAL A 83 4.52 -7.62 -3.03
C VAL A 83 4.68 -6.17 -2.56
N LYS A 84 4.16 -5.24 -3.35
CA LYS A 84 4.06 -3.83 -3.01
C LYS A 84 2.61 -3.44 -2.75
N ILE A 85 2.37 -2.79 -1.62
CA ILE A 85 1.08 -2.20 -1.26
C ILE A 85 1.26 -0.69 -1.26
N GLY A 86 0.52 0.01 -2.11
CA GLY A 86 0.63 1.45 -2.29
C GLY A 86 0.09 2.24 -1.11
N ALA A 87 0.50 3.51 -1.04
CA ALA A 87 0.05 4.43 -0.01
C ALA A 87 -1.49 4.56 0.01
N HIS A 88 -2.07 4.73 1.18
CA HIS A 88 -3.52 4.82 1.39
C HIS A 88 -4.34 3.61 0.92
N ALA A 89 -3.72 2.50 0.55
CA ALA A 89 -4.44 1.27 0.20
C ALA A 89 -5.12 0.65 1.43
N MET A 90 -6.20 -0.07 1.20
CA MET A 90 -6.91 -0.85 2.22
C MET A 90 -7.00 -2.30 1.76
N ILE A 91 -6.41 -3.20 2.52
CA ILE A 91 -6.54 -4.65 2.33
C ILE A 91 -7.65 -5.16 3.26
N GLY A 92 -8.60 -5.89 2.71
CA GLY A 92 -9.69 -6.47 3.46
C GLY A 92 -9.26 -7.58 4.43
N PHE A 93 -10.20 -8.05 5.22
CA PHE A 93 -9.98 -9.12 6.19
C PHE A 93 -9.73 -10.47 5.50
N GLN A 94 -8.81 -11.30 6.01
CA GLN A 94 -8.43 -12.62 5.48
C GLN A 94 -7.98 -12.62 4.01
N ALA A 95 -7.38 -11.54 3.54
CA ALA A 95 -6.92 -11.45 2.17
C ALA A 95 -5.61 -12.22 1.95
N HIS A 96 -5.52 -12.95 0.83
CA HIS A 96 -4.26 -13.47 0.29
C HIS A 96 -3.74 -12.53 -0.80
N VAL A 97 -2.73 -11.72 -0.47
CA VAL A 97 -2.19 -10.68 -1.34
C VAL A 97 -0.97 -11.21 -2.09
N ALA A 98 -1.16 -11.67 -3.32
CA ALA A 98 -0.11 -12.23 -4.17
C ALA A 98 0.36 -11.30 -5.31
N GLN A 99 -0.34 -10.20 -5.53
CA GLN A 99 -0.05 -9.18 -6.54
C GLN A 99 0.07 -7.80 -5.91
N ASP A 100 0.72 -6.87 -6.61
CA ASP A 100 0.88 -5.50 -6.16
C ASP A 100 -0.47 -4.78 -6.09
N VAL A 101 -0.71 -4.05 -4.99
CA VAL A 101 -1.96 -3.31 -4.78
C VAL A 101 -1.69 -1.81 -4.93
N PRO A 102 -2.22 -1.15 -5.96
CA PRO A 102 -1.97 0.26 -6.21
C PRO A 102 -2.43 1.19 -5.07
N PRO A 103 -1.86 2.40 -4.98
CA PRO A 103 -2.26 3.41 -4.02
C PRO A 103 -3.76 3.71 -4.06
N PHE A 104 -4.32 4.06 -2.92
CA PHE A 104 -5.71 4.51 -2.75
C PHE A 104 -6.79 3.44 -2.97
N ILE A 105 -6.42 2.19 -3.28
CA ILE A 105 -7.35 1.13 -3.65
C ILE A 105 -7.77 0.33 -2.42
N THR A 106 -9.05 -0.04 -2.37
CA THR A 106 -9.54 -1.11 -1.52
C THR A 106 -9.47 -2.42 -2.30
N ALA A 107 -8.67 -3.36 -1.82
CA ALA A 107 -8.57 -4.71 -2.35
C ALA A 107 -9.12 -5.71 -1.34
N ASP A 108 -10.05 -6.55 -1.76
CA ASP A 108 -10.76 -7.47 -0.87
C ASP A 108 -11.27 -8.70 -1.63
N GLY A 109 -11.61 -9.73 -0.87
CA GLY A 109 -12.23 -10.96 -1.37
C GLY A 109 -11.25 -12.09 -1.62
N HIS A 110 -11.83 -13.23 -2.02
CA HIS A 110 -11.08 -14.45 -2.34
C HIS A 110 -11.63 -15.05 -3.65
N PRO A 111 -10.89 -14.96 -4.76
CA PRO A 111 -9.57 -14.32 -4.92
C PRO A 111 -9.60 -12.80 -4.66
N LEU A 112 -8.42 -12.25 -4.31
CA LEU A 112 -8.27 -10.82 -4.08
C LEU A 112 -8.56 -10.04 -5.36
N ALA A 113 -9.36 -8.98 -5.25
CA ALA A 113 -9.66 -8.09 -6.37
C ALA A 113 -9.69 -6.61 -5.94
N ALA A 114 -9.37 -5.72 -6.88
CA ALA A 114 -9.54 -4.28 -6.69
C ALA A 114 -11.04 -3.94 -6.70
N ARG A 115 -11.60 -3.64 -5.53
CA ARG A 115 -13.06 -3.42 -5.36
C ARG A 115 -13.47 -1.99 -5.58
N ALA A 116 -12.73 -1.06 -5.02
CA ALA A 116 -13.09 0.36 -5.00
C ALA A 116 -11.89 1.26 -4.66
N VAL A 117 -12.13 2.56 -4.66
CA VAL A 117 -11.25 3.54 -4.01
C VAL A 117 -11.50 3.53 -2.50
N ASN A 118 -10.45 3.61 -1.70
CA ASN A 118 -10.53 3.74 -0.23
C ASN A 118 -11.04 5.13 0.20
N LEU A 119 -12.25 5.51 -0.24
CA LEU A 119 -12.82 6.83 0.03
C LEU A 119 -12.94 7.15 1.52
N THR A 120 -13.24 6.15 2.34
CA THR A 120 -13.34 6.33 3.80
C THR A 120 -11.99 6.75 4.38
N GLY A 121 -10.91 6.08 3.99
CA GLY A 121 -9.56 6.44 4.42
C GLY A 121 -9.15 7.83 3.94
N LEU A 122 -9.44 8.17 2.68
CA LEU A 122 -9.11 9.47 2.11
C LEU A 122 -9.86 10.61 2.82
N LYS A 123 -11.16 10.45 3.10
CA LYS A 123 -11.95 11.43 3.86
C LYS A 123 -11.41 11.66 5.27
N ARG A 124 -11.02 10.59 5.97
CA ARG A 124 -10.43 10.69 7.33
C ARG A 124 -9.07 11.41 7.35
N ARG A 125 -8.44 11.58 6.20
CA ARG A 125 -7.15 12.26 6.01
C ARG A 125 -7.30 13.58 5.26
N ASP A 126 -8.50 14.15 5.30
CA ASP A 126 -8.84 15.48 4.78
C ASP A 126 -8.50 15.69 3.29
N PHE A 127 -8.58 14.62 2.49
CA PHE A 127 -8.47 14.75 1.04
C PHE A 127 -9.62 15.60 0.51
N SER A 128 -9.30 16.69 -0.20
CA SER A 128 -10.29 17.58 -0.80
C SER A 128 -11.19 16.83 -1.80
N ALA A 129 -12.31 17.44 -2.18
CA ALA A 129 -13.23 16.87 -3.16
C ALA A 129 -12.54 16.64 -4.51
N GLU A 130 -11.66 17.56 -4.91
CA GLU A 130 -10.89 17.52 -6.15
C GLU A 130 -9.89 16.37 -6.13
N ARG A 131 -9.13 16.19 -5.05
CA ARG A 131 -8.22 15.06 -4.86
C ARG A 131 -8.97 13.73 -4.91
N GLN A 132 -10.10 13.63 -4.19
CA GLN A 132 -10.94 12.42 -4.24
C GLN A 132 -11.49 12.15 -5.64
N ALA A 133 -11.84 13.18 -6.41
CA ALA A 133 -12.30 13.05 -7.80
C ALA A 133 -11.17 12.54 -8.71
N ALA A 134 -9.96 13.08 -8.57
CA ALA A 134 -8.78 12.63 -9.31
C ALA A 134 -8.46 11.16 -9.02
N VAL A 135 -8.49 10.74 -7.75
CA VAL A 135 -8.28 9.33 -7.37
C VAL A 135 -9.36 8.41 -7.97
N ARG A 136 -10.64 8.84 -7.98
CA ARG A 136 -11.70 8.08 -8.68
C ARG A 136 -11.44 7.97 -10.18
N GLN A 137 -10.93 9.03 -10.80
CA GLN A 137 -10.59 9.01 -12.21
C GLN A 137 -9.42 8.06 -12.49
N MET A 138 -8.37 8.08 -11.68
CA MET A 138 -7.27 7.10 -11.80
C MET A 138 -7.78 5.66 -11.68
N HIS A 139 -8.63 5.38 -10.69
CA HIS A 139 -9.27 4.07 -10.54
C HIS A 139 -10.09 3.68 -11.78
N LYS A 140 -10.89 4.60 -12.32
CA LYS A 140 -11.68 4.37 -13.53
C LYS A 140 -10.77 4.01 -14.72
N LEU A 141 -9.69 4.74 -14.92
CA LEU A 141 -8.72 4.49 -16.00
C LEU A 141 -8.07 3.11 -15.87
N LEU A 142 -7.67 2.71 -14.65
CA LEU A 142 -7.01 1.42 -14.43
C LEU A 142 -7.95 0.21 -14.54
N TYR A 143 -9.21 0.35 -14.12
CA TYR A 143 -10.09 -0.81 -13.87
C TYR A 143 -11.40 -0.82 -14.64
N ARG A 144 -11.84 0.31 -15.19
CA ARG A 144 -13.19 0.46 -15.75
C ARG A 144 -13.23 0.94 -17.20
N SER A 145 -12.09 1.36 -17.77
CA SER A 145 -12.04 1.92 -19.12
C SER A 145 -11.66 0.92 -20.20
N GLY A 146 -11.29 -0.31 -19.81
CA GLY A 146 -10.85 -1.34 -20.76
C GLY A 146 -9.51 -1.05 -21.44
N LEU A 147 -8.77 -0.06 -20.96
CA LEU A 147 -7.48 0.35 -21.53
C LEU A 147 -6.35 -0.63 -21.17
N PRO A 148 -5.38 -0.83 -22.07
CA PRO A 148 -4.09 -1.38 -21.70
C PRO A 148 -3.44 -0.55 -20.58
N LEU A 149 -2.62 -1.19 -19.73
CA LEU A 149 -2.01 -0.50 -18.58
C LEU A 149 -1.17 0.71 -19.00
N ALA A 150 -0.44 0.61 -20.11
CA ALA A 150 0.38 1.71 -20.63
C ALA A 150 -0.48 2.94 -20.98
N ASP A 151 -1.61 2.73 -21.67
CA ASP A 151 -2.51 3.81 -22.07
C ASP A 151 -3.22 4.42 -20.86
N ALA A 152 -3.65 3.58 -19.91
CA ALA A 152 -4.21 4.05 -18.64
C ALA A 152 -3.20 4.90 -17.87
N THR A 153 -1.93 4.49 -17.81
CA THR A 153 -0.84 5.22 -17.16
C THR A 153 -0.59 6.58 -17.83
N ALA A 154 -0.58 6.63 -19.16
CA ALA A 154 -0.43 7.88 -19.91
C ALA A 154 -1.59 8.86 -19.63
N GLN A 155 -2.83 8.36 -19.60
CA GLN A 155 -3.99 9.18 -19.27
C GLN A 155 -4.01 9.63 -17.81
N ILE A 156 -3.50 8.81 -16.88
CA ILE A 156 -3.31 9.22 -15.47
C ILE A 156 -2.31 10.36 -15.39
N ALA A 157 -1.20 10.29 -16.12
CA ALA A 157 -0.20 11.35 -16.13
C ALA A 157 -0.77 12.71 -16.59
N ALA A 158 -1.70 12.71 -17.53
CA ALA A 158 -2.35 13.92 -18.03
C ALA A 158 -3.31 14.58 -17.01
N LEU A 159 -3.67 13.91 -15.91
CA LEU A 159 -4.56 14.48 -14.89
C LEU A 159 -3.93 15.62 -14.07
N VAL A 160 -2.65 15.89 -14.25
CA VAL A 160 -1.95 17.00 -13.56
C VAL A 160 -2.16 18.34 -14.25
N ASP A 161 -2.59 18.36 -15.51
CA ASP A 161 -2.75 19.59 -16.29
C ASP A 161 -3.91 20.43 -15.74
N GLY A 162 -3.60 21.61 -15.19
CA GLY A 162 -4.57 22.50 -14.56
C GLY A 162 -5.20 21.97 -13.27
N ALA A 163 -4.57 20.99 -12.64
CA ALA A 163 -5.12 20.33 -11.46
C ALA A 163 -5.03 21.21 -10.19
N ALA A 164 -5.96 21.00 -9.28
CA ALA A 164 -5.95 21.61 -7.95
C ALA A 164 -4.79 21.11 -7.08
N ASP A 165 -4.50 21.86 -6.01
CA ASP A 165 -3.45 21.53 -5.05
C ASP A 165 -3.57 20.09 -4.53
N GLY A 166 -2.44 19.42 -4.45
CA GLY A 166 -2.31 18.04 -3.97
C GLY A 166 -2.64 16.94 -5.00
N VAL A 167 -3.37 17.24 -6.08
CA VAL A 167 -3.70 16.26 -7.12
C VAL A 167 -2.45 15.77 -7.84
N ALA A 168 -1.51 16.67 -8.15
CA ALA A 168 -0.26 16.30 -8.80
C ALA A 168 0.55 15.30 -7.95
N GLY A 169 0.58 15.48 -6.63
CA GLY A 169 1.23 14.55 -5.71
C GLY A 169 0.56 13.17 -5.69
N ASP A 170 -0.78 13.13 -5.73
CA ASP A 170 -1.53 11.88 -5.77
C ASP A 170 -1.29 11.11 -7.08
N VAL A 171 -1.29 11.84 -8.21
CA VAL A 171 -0.96 11.29 -9.53
C VAL A 171 0.47 10.74 -9.54
N GLN A 172 1.43 11.51 -9.04
CA GLN A 172 2.83 11.09 -8.97
C GLN A 172 2.99 9.83 -8.11
N THR A 173 2.30 9.74 -6.98
CA THR A 173 2.28 8.55 -6.11
C THR A 173 1.79 7.32 -6.88
N MET A 174 0.72 7.45 -7.66
CA MET A 174 0.21 6.37 -8.50
C MET A 174 1.21 5.97 -9.60
N LEU A 175 1.76 6.95 -10.32
CA LEU A 175 2.69 6.68 -11.42
C LEU A 175 3.98 6.02 -10.96
N GLN A 176 4.56 6.49 -9.85
CA GLN A 176 5.76 5.88 -9.26
C GLN A 176 5.49 4.44 -8.85
N PHE A 177 4.33 4.17 -8.26
CA PHE A 177 3.93 2.82 -7.90
C PHE A 177 3.82 1.92 -9.14
N LEU A 178 3.10 2.36 -10.17
CA LEU A 178 2.90 1.59 -11.40
C LEU A 178 4.23 1.29 -12.12
N ALA A 179 5.15 2.26 -12.17
CA ALA A 179 6.49 2.07 -12.72
C ALA A 179 7.33 1.06 -11.93
N GLY A 180 7.10 0.97 -10.62
CA GLY A 180 7.81 0.04 -9.74
C GLY A 180 7.12 -1.32 -9.54
N ALA A 181 5.92 -1.53 -10.07
CA ALA A 181 5.18 -2.78 -9.89
C ALA A 181 5.86 -3.93 -10.65
N THR A 182 6.15 -5.02 -9.96
CA THR A 182 6.90 -6.16 -10.51
C THR A 182 6.12 -7.47 -10.52
N ARG A 183 5.06 -7.57 -9.73
CA ARG A 183 4.23 -8.78 -9.61
C ARG A 183 2.88 -8.67 -10.35
N GLY A 184 2.73 -7.67 -11.22
CA GLY A 184 1.44 -7.28 -11.77
C GLY A 184 0.54 -6.65 -10.70
N ILE A 185 -0.38 -5.79 -11.12
CA ILE A 185 -1.34 -5.18 -10.19
C ILE A 185 -2.57 -6.06 -10.02
N VAL A 186 -3.15 -6.07 -8.82
CA VAL A 186 -4.44 -6.71 -8.55
C VAL A 186 -5.53 -6.13 -9.46
N ARG A 187 -6.40 -6.99 -9.98
CA ARG A 187 -7.52 -6.60 -10.87
C ARG A 187 -8.87 -7.04 -10.34
#